data_d27058a34af02293c7352a3488f6430e
#
_entry.id   d27058a34af02293c7352a3488f6430e
#
_cell.length_a   1.000
_cell.length_b   1.000
_cell.length_c   1.000
_cell.angle_alpha   90.00
_cell.angle_beta   90.00
_cell.angle_gamma   90.00
#
_symmetry.space_group_name_H-M   'P 1'
#
loop_
_entity.id
_entity.type
_entity.pdbx_description
1 polymer ?
#
loop_
_entity_poly.entity_id
_entity_poly.type
_entity_poly.pdbx_seq_one_letter_code
_entity_poly.pdbx_strand_id
1 'polypeptide(L)'
;MSKRHPVVAVTGSSGAGTSTVKRAFEHIFARENITPAVVEGDSYHRFERMAMKTAMSESLAKGENFSHFGPEANLFDKLEELFRVYGATGGGQKRYYLHSPEEAAEHNARLGVSLDPGQFTPWEDIPGGTDVLFYEGLHGGVVGDGYDVASLADLLVGVV
;
A
#
# COMPACT_ATOMS: atom_id res chain seq x y z
N MET A 1 -18.32 2.70 -17.52
CA MET A 1 -18.84 3.79 -16.66
C MET A 1 -17.78 4.10 -15.63
N SER A 2 -17.45 5.37 -15.46
CA SER A 2 -16.54 5.74 -14.37
C SER A 2 -17.28 5.59 -13.03
N LYS A 3 -16.68 4.89 -12.10
CA LYS A 3 -17.17 4.85 -10.72
C LYS A 3 -16.94 6.20 -10.06
N ARG A 4 -17.77 6.55 -9.09
CA ARG A 4 -17.63 7.78 -8.33
C ARG A 4 -16.33 7.86 -7.53
N HIS A 5 -15.81 6.68 -7.12
CA HIS A 5 -14.59 6.53 -6.35
C HIS A 5 -13.71 5.46 -6.98
N PRO A 6 -13.08 5.75 -8.14
CA PRO A 6 -12.28 4.74 -8.84
C PRO A 6 -11.03 4.36 -8.07
N VAL A 7 -10.62 3.11 -8.25
CA VAL A 7 -9.39 2.53 -7.69
C VAL A 7 -8.45 2.20 -8.84
N VAL A 8 -7.29 2.84 -8.84
CA VAL A 8 -6.19 2.57 -9.78
C VAL A 8 -5.05 1.91 -9.03
N ALA A 9 -4.66 0.73 -9.46
CA ALA A 9 -3.56 -0.01 -8.88
C ALA A 9 -2.44 -0.21 -9.90
N VAL A 10 -1.24 0.24 -9.55
CA VAL A 10 0.01 -0.06 -10.27
C VAL A 10 0.74 -1.12 -9.50
N THR A 11 0.97 -2.26 -10.10
CA THR A 11 1.61 -3.41 -9.46
C THR A 11 2.79 -3.92 -10.28
N GLY A 12 3.83 -4.36 -9.61
CA GLY A 12 5.03 -4.90 -10.22
C GLY A 12 6.09 -5.23 -9.19
N SER A 13 7.06 -6.06 -9.58
CA SER A 13 8.18 -6.42 -8.72
C SER A 13 9.11 -5.23 -8.48
N SER A 14 9.91 -5.33 -7.42
CA SER A 14 10.96 -4.35 -7.14
C SER A 14 11.90 -4.23 -8.34
N GLY A 15 12.15 -3.00 -8.79
CA GLY A 15 12.99 -2.73 -9.95
C GLY A 15 12.29 -2.81 -11.32
N ALA A 16 11.01 -3.18 -11.38
CA ALA A 16 10.26 -3.24 -12.64
C ALA A 16 9.92 -1.86 -13.24
N GLY A 17 10.06 -0.78 -12.45
CA GLY A 17 9.75 0.57 -12.90
C GLY A 17 8.42 1.12 -12.41
N THR A 18 7.83 0.55 -11.37
CA THR A 18 6.57 1.01 -10.77
C THR A 18 6.65 2.46 -10.31
N SER A 19 7.78 2.91 -9.77
CA SER A 19 7.99 4.30 -9.37
C SER A 19 7.95 5.27 -10.56
N THR A 20 8.44 4.87 -11.72
CA THR A 20 8.37 5.67 -12.95
C THR A 20 6.92 5.81 -13.41
N VAL A 21 6.16 4.71 -13.40
CA VAL A 21 4.73 4.71 -13.73
C VAL A 21 3.95 5.56 -12.73
N LYS A 22 4.25 5.47 -11.43
CA LYS A 22 3.67 6.31 -10.38
C LYS A 22 3.86 7.80 -10.72
N ARG A 23 5.07 8.22 -11.07
CA ARG A 23 5.35 9.62 -11.44
C ARG A 23 4.55 10.06 -12.67
N ALA A 24 4.40 9.20 -13.66
CA ALA A 24 3.57 9.50 -14.83
C ALA A 24 2.10 9.75 -14.44
N PHE A 25 1.54 8.94 -13.57
CA PHE A 25 0.19 9.15 -13.04
C PHE A 25 0.09 10.44 -12.21
N GLU A 26 1.07 10.75 -11.38
CA GLU A 26 1.11 12.00 -10.59
C GLU A 26 1.07 13.23 -11.52
N HIS A 27 1.80 13.22 -12.62
CA HIS A 27 1.73 14.27 -13.62
C HIS A 27 0.36 14.37 -14.30
N ILE A 28 -0.25 13.25 -14.63
CA ILE A 28 -1.61 13.21 -15.19
C ILE A 28 -2.61 13.78 -14.20
N PHE A 29 -2.57 13.35 -12.95
CA PHE A 29 -3.48 13.83 -11.90
C PHE A 29 -3.35 15.34 -11.68
N ALA A 30 -2.12 15.85 -11.62
CA ALA A 30 -1.88 17.29 -11.48
C ALA A 30 -2.42 18.08 -12.67
N ARG A 31 -2.19 17.61 -13.88
CA ARG A 31 -2.67 18.26 -15.12
C ARG A 31 -4.20 18.28 -15.20
N GLU A 32 -4.85 17.19 -14.79
CA GLU A 32 -6.31 17.04 -14.87
C GLU A 32 -7.03 17.52 -13.60
N ASN A 33 -6.32 18.13 -12.63
CA ASN A 33 -6.86 18.56 -11.34
C ASN A 33 -7.53 17.44 -10.55
N ILE A 34 -6.97 16.24 -10.60
CA ILE A 34 -7.40 15.07 -9.85
C ILE A 34 -6.63 15.02 -8.54
N THR A 35 -7.34 14.85 -7.43
CA THR A 35 -6.75 14.70 -6.09
C THR A 35 -6.72 13.23 -5.71
N PRO A 36 -5.55 12.55 -5.78
CA PRO A 36 -5.44 11.14 -5.43
C PRO A 36 -5.32 10.93 -3.92
N ALA A 37 -5.92 9.85 -3.43
CA ALA A 37 -5.52 9.21 -2.19
C ALA A 37 -4.39 8.22 -2.52
N VAL A 38 -3.14 8.59 -2.24
CA VAL A 38 -1.98 7.76 -2.57
C VAL A 38 -1.74 6.73 -1.48
N VAL A 39 -1.59 5.48 -1.87
CA VAL A 39 -1.32 4.36 -0.97
C VAL A 39 -0.13 3.56 -1.48
N GLU A 40 0.88 3.42 -0.64
CA GLU A 40 2.06 2.63 -0.93
C GLU A 40 1.91 1.20 -0.40
N GLY A 41 2.22 0.21 -1.22
CA GLY A 41 2.06 -1.19 -0.90
C GLY A 41 2.88 -1.66 0.29
N ASP A 42 4.05 -1.07 0.51
CA ASP A 42 4.92 -1.39 1.65
C ASP A 42 4.24 -1.12 3.01
N SER A 43 3.25 -0.23 3.05
CA SER A 43 2.47 0.05 4.26
C SER A 43 1.54 -1.10 4.67
N TYR A 44 1.33 -2.08 3.80
CA TYR A 44 0.52 -3.27 4.04
C TYR A 44 1.34 -4.50 4.40
N HIS A 45 2.64 -4.37 4.68
CA HIS A 45 3.40 -5.42 5.36
C HIS A 45 2.81 -5.67 6.75
N ARG A 46 2.83 -6.94 7.18
CA ARG A 46 2.35 -7.32 8.51
C ARG A 46 3.29 -6.89 9.61
N PHE A 47 4.60 -6.96 9.35
CA PHE A 47 5.65 -6.74 10.34
C PHE A 47 6.50 -5.53 10.01
N GLU A 48 6.87 -4.78 11.04
CA GLU A 48 7.95 -3.81 10.97
C GLU A 48 9.29 -4.49 10.67
N ARG A 49 10.28 -3.72 10.24
CA ARG A 49 11.57 -4.26 9.77
C ARG A 49 12.22 -5.23 10.76
N MET A 50 12.27 -4.89 12.04
CA MET A 50 12.90 -5.74 13.05
C MET A 50 12.04 -6.98 13.34
N ALA A 51 10.73 -6.82 13.45
CA ALA A 51 9.81 -7.92 13.68
C ALA A 51 9.81 -8.91 12.51
N MET A 52 9.96 -8.44 11.27
CA MET A 52 10.09 -9.29 10.09
C MET A 52 11.32 -10.19 10.18
N LYS A 53 12.47 -9.65 10.59
CA LYS A 53 13.71 -10.43 10.77
C LYS A 53 13.52 -11.50 11.83
N THR A 54 12.85 -11.19 12.92
CA THR A 54 12.55 -12.14 14.00
C THR A 54 11.64 -13.25 13.50
N ALA A 55 10.54 -12.92 12.84
CA ALA A 55 9.58 -13.89 12.29
C ALA A 55 10.23 -14.86 11.30
N MET A 56 11.12 -14.36 10.45
CA MET A 56 11.89 -15.20 9.52
C MET A 56 12.83 -16.14 10.23
N SER A 57 13.55 -15.65 11.24
CA SER A 57 14.49 -16.47 12.00
C SER A 57 13.77 -17.57 12.78
N GLU A 58 12.63 -17.27 13.36
CA GLU A 58 11.79 -18.24 14.08
C GLU A 58 11.22 -19.31 13.16
N SER A 59 10.72 -18.94 11.98
CA SER A 59 10.23 -19.88 10.97
C SER A 59 11.36 -20.81 10.49
N LEU A 60 12.51 -20.25 10.20
CA LEU A 60 13.68 -21.02 9.78
C LEU A 60 14.10 -22.03 10.85
N ALA A 61 14.09 -21.62 12.12
CA ALA A 61 14.43 -22.50 13.25
C ALA A 61 13.43 -23.67 13.41
N LYS A 62 12.17 -23.47 13.00
CA LYS A 62 11.13 -24.51 13.00
C LYS A 62 11.13 -25.36 11.72
N GLY A 63 11.96 -25.03 10.72
CA GLY A 63 11.96 -25.70 9.43
C GLY A 63 10.75 -25.35 8.56
N GLU A 64 10.09 -24.24 8.84
CA GLU A 64 8.94 -23.73 8.10
C GLU A 64 9.39 -22.75 7.01
N ASN A 65 8.68 -22.75 5.89
CA ASN A 65 8.90 -21.76 4.82
C ASN A 65 8.13 -20.49 5.14
N PHE A 66 8.86 -19.39 5.33
CA PHE A 66 8.28 -18.07 5.46
C PHE A 66 8.42 -17.30 4.14
N SER A 67 7.30 -16.90 3.55
CA SER A 67 7.32 -16.12 2.32
C SER A 67 7.10 -14.63 2.61
N HIS A 68 8.02 -13.80 2.13
CA HIS A 68 7.84 -12.34 2.14
C HIS A 68 6.65 -11.87 1.28
N PHE A 69 6.21 -12.71 0.36
CA PHE A 69 5.19 -12.37 -0.64
C PHE A 69 3.82 -12.95 -0.31
N GLY A 70 3.73 -13.76 0.71
CA GLY A 70 2.51 -14.45 1.12
C GLY A 70 1.71 -13.70 2.18
N PRO A 71 0.53 -14.25 2.56
CA PRO A 71 -0.35 -13.64 3.57
C PRO A 71 0.25 -13.64 4.97
N GLU A 72 1.25 -14.47 5.24
CA GLU A 72 1.98 -14.49 6.50
C GLU A 72 2.80 -13.21 6.73
N ALA A 73 3.24 -12.55 5.66
CA ALA A 73 4.03 -11.33 5.70
C ALA A 73 3.26 -10.06 5.30
N ASN A 74 2.04 -10.20 4.77
CA ASN A 74 1.29 -9.10 4.18
C ASN A 74 -0.17 -9.10 4.63
N LEU A 75 -0.74 -7.91 4.78
CA LEU A 75 -2.13 -7.67 5.19
C LEU A 75 -3.04 -7.60 3.96
N PHE A 76 -3.20 -8.69 3.22
CA PHE A 76 -4.03 -8.71 2.01
C PHE A 76 -5.51 -8.48 2.28
N ASP A 77 -6.01 -8.94 3.41
CA ASP A 77 -7.36 -8.68 3.89
C ASP A 77 -7.63 -7.18 4.10
N LYS A 78 -6.68 -6.48 4.67
CA LYS A 78 -6.76 -5.04 4.87
C LYS A 78 -6.64 -4.25 3.56
N LEU A 79 -5.84 -4.71 2.64
CA LEU A 79 -5.72 -4.10 1.31
C LEU A 79 -7.02 -4.28 0.51
N GLU A 80 -7.59 -5.48 0.54
CA GLU A 80 -8.90 -5.75 -0.06
C GLU A 80 -9.99 -4.87 0.55
N GLU A 81 -10.02 -4.79 1.88
CA GLU A 81 -10.96 -3.93 2.60
C GLU A 81 -10.84 -2.46 2.18
N LEU A 82 -9.62 -1.94 2.06
CA LEU A 82 -9.39 -0.57 1.59
C LEU A 82 -9.98 -0.35 0.20
N PHE A 83 -9.68 -1.22 -0.76
CA PHE A 83 -10.19 -1.06 -2.14
C PHE A 83 -11.71 -1.10 -2.17
N ARG A 84 -12.31 -2.00 -1.41
CA ARG A 84 -13.77 -2.14 -1.31
C ARG A 84 -14.41 -0.91 -0.67
N VAL A 85 -13.91 -0.47 0.47
CA VAL A 85 -14.46 0.68 1.21
C VAL A 85 -14.28 1.97 0.42
N TYR A 86 -13.11 2.19 -0.15
CA TYR A 86 -12.87 3.38 -0.97
C TYR A 86 -13.79 3.41 -2.21
N GLY A 87 -13.91 2.31 -2.92
CA GLY A 87 -14.80 2.20 -4.07
C GLY A 87 -16.28 2.48 -3.75
N ALA A 88 -16.70 2.17 -2.53
CA ALA A 88 -18.06 2.41 -2.06
C ALA A 88 -18.28 3.83 -1.52
N THR A 89 -17.29 4.40 -0.81
CA THR A 89 -17.50 5.60 0.02
C THR A 89 -16.53 6.76 -0.28
N GLY A 90 -15.42 6.53 -0.95
CA GLY A 90 -14.31 7.48 -1.11
C GLY A 90 -13.46 7.66 0.14
N GLY A 91 -13.70 6.86 1.17
CA GLY A 91 -12.97 6.84 2.44
C GLY A 91 -12.20 5.55 2.64
N GLY A 92 -11.68 5.38 3.83
CA GLY A 92 -10.90 4.23 4.25
C GLY A 92 -9.75 4.64 5.13
N GLN A 93 -8.91 3.68 5.50
CA GLN A 93 -7.74 3.91 6.34
C GLN A 93 -6.47 3.54 5.61
N LYS A 94 -5.43 4.33 5.83
CA LYS A 94 -4.07 4.08 5.34
C LYS A 94 -3.04 4.37 6.42
N ARG A 95 -1.85 3.88 6.22
CA ARG A 95 -0.66 4.24 7.02
C ARG A 95 0.55 4.35 6.11
N TYR A 96 1.68 4.72 6.65
CA TYR A 96 2.95 4.80 5.94
C TYR A 96 3.97 3.84 6.56
N TYR A 97 4.80 3.25 5.71
CA TYR A 97 6.02 2.58 6.13
C TYR A 97 7.18 3.57 5.98
N LEU A 98 7.94 3.76 7.04
CA LEU A 98 9.02 4.75 7.07
C LEU A 98 10.31 4.12 6.53
N HIS A 99 10.74 4.54 5.34
CA HIS A 99 11.91 3.98 4.67
C HIS A 99 13.22 4.64 5.09
N SER A 100 13.17 5.92 5.46
CA SER A 100 14.35 6.74 5.71
C SER A 100 14.19 7.64 6.94
N PRO A 101 15.30 8.17 7.50
CA PRO A 101 15.26 9.16 8.58
C PRO A 101 14.48 10.42 8.19
N GLU A 102 14.55 10.85 6.94
CA GLU A 102 13.85 12.02 6.43
C GLU A 102 12.34 11.82 6.45
N GLU A 103 11.87 10.67 5.96
CA GLU A 103 10.44 10.30 6.03
C GLU A 103 9.96 10.19 7.48
N ALA A 104 10.77 9.58 8.36
CA ALA A 104 10.46 9.48 9.78
C ALA A 104 10.33 10.88 10.42
N ALA A 105 11.25 11.79 10.13
CA ALA A 105 11.21 13.15 10.67
C ALA A 105 9.97 13.92 10.20
N GLU A 106 9.60 13.81 8.94
CA GLU A 106 8.40 14.44 8.37
C GLU A 106 7.12 13.96 9.06
N HIS A 107 6.94 12.65 9.13
CA HIS A 107 5.75 12.06 9.74
C HIS A 107 5.71 12.25 11.26
N ASN A 108 6.84 12.20 11.94
CA ASN A 108 6.92 12.48 13.37
C ASN A 108 6.49 13.91 13.69
N ALA A 109 6.94 14.90 12.90
CA ALA A 109 6.53 16.28 13.05
C ALA A 109 5.03 16.47 12.79
N ARG A 110 4.49 15.82 11.76
CA ARG A 110 3.07 15.88 11.40
C ARG A 110 2.16 15.25 12.46
N LEU A 111 2.56 14.11 13.03
CA LEU A 111 1.74 13.29 13.92
C LEU A 111 2.03 13.51 15.41
N GLY A 112 3.11 14.19 15.77
CA GLY A 112 3.53 14.36 17.17
C GLY A 112 4.01 13.05 17.80
N VAL A 113 4.68 12.19 17.05
CA VAL A 113 5.20 10.89 17.49
C VAL A 113 6.72 10.82 17.32
N SER A 114 7.34 9.75 17.81
CA SER A 114 8.77 9.46 17.69
C SER A 114 8.96 8.06 17.12
N LEU A 115 8.87 7.92 15.81
CA LEU A 115 9.05 6.67 15.10
C LEU A 115 10.40 6.66 14.37
N ASP A 116 10.96 5.46 14.21
CA ASP A 116 12.20 5.22 13.50
C ASP A 116 11.96 4.65 12.10
N PRO A 117 12.94 4.76 11.18
CA PRO A 117 12.88 4.05 9.92
C PRO A 117 12.68 2.54 10.11
N GLY A 118 11.82 1.95 9.29
CA GLY A 118 11.43 0.55 9.39
C GLY A 118 10.19 0.30 10.24
N GLN A 119 9.58 1.34 10.80
CA GLN A 119 8.33 1.30 11.53
C GLN A 119 7.17 1.82 10.66
N PHE A 120 5.94 1.54 11.09
CA PHE A 120 4.73 2.08 10.49
C PHE A 120 4.21 3.28 11.29
N THR A 121 3.63 4.24 10.58
CA THR A 121 2.77 5.24 11.22
C THR A 121 1.48 4.59 11.72
N PRO A 122 0.77 5.20 12.67
CA PRO A 122 -0.59 4.79 13.01
C PRO A 122 -1.51 4.80 11.77
N TRP A 123 -2.56 3.99 11.82
CA TRP A 123 -3.62 4.05 10.80
C TRP A 123 -4.34 5.39 10.87
N GLU A 124 -4.56 5.99 9.72
CA GLU A 124 -5.20 7.28 9.55
C GLU A 124 -6.33 7.18 8.54
N ASP A 125 -7.37 7.97 8.76
CA ASP A 125 -8.45 8.09 7.79
C ASP A 125 -7.95 8.81 6.52
N ILE A 126 -8.37 8.32 5.37
CA ILE A 126 -8.15 9.00 4.10
C ILE A 126 -8.95 10.31 4.12
N PRO A 127 -8.34 11.47 3.83
CA PRO A 127 -9.05 12.74 3.80
C PRO A 127 -10.23 12.70 2.81
N GLY A 128 -11.33 13.34 3.17
CA GLY A 128 -12.46 13.51 2.25
C GLY A 128 -12.08 14.36 1.04
N GLY A 129 -12.85 14.21 -0.05
CA GLY A 129 -12.66 15.01 -1.26
C GLY A 129 -11.56 14.51 -2.21
N THR A 130 -11.07 13.30 -2.03
CA THR A 130 -10.21 12.66 -3.04
C THR A 130 -11.04 12.10 -4.19
N ASP A 131 -10.46 12.11 -5.38
CA ASP A 131 -11.14 11.71 -6.63
C ASP A 131 -10.84 10.26 -7.02
N VAL A 132 -9.70 9.74 -6.58
CA VAL A 132 -9.21 8.40 -6.95
C VAL A 132 -8.36 7.84 -5.83
N LEU A 133 -8.47 6.52 -5.58
CA LEU A 133 -7.46 5.78 -4.83
C LEU A 133 -6.36 5.36 -5.80
N PHE A 134 -5.13 5.73 -5.50
CA PHE A 134 -3.95 5.35 -6.28
C PHE A 134 -3.01 4.50 -5.44
N TYR A 135 -2.96 3.22 -5.76
CA TYR A 135 -2.07 2.26 -5.13
C TYR A 135 -0.84 2.00 -6.02
N GLU A 136 0.33 1.94 -5.41
CA GLU A 136 1.57 1.48 -6.05
C GLU A 136 2.27 0.49 -5.15
N GLY A 137 2.59 -0.69 -5.67
CA GLY A 137 3.29 -1.72 -4.91
C GLY A 137 3.26 -3.09 -5.56
N LEU A 138 3.69 -4.09 -4.80
CA LEU A 138 3.84 -5.45 -5.30
C LEU A 138 2.51 -6.20 -5.43
N HIS A 139 1.53 -5.89 -4.60
CA HIS A 139 0.35 -6.73 -4.37
C HIS A 139 -0.98 -6.12 -4.85
N GLY A 140 -0.94 -5.11 -5.73
CA GLY A 140 -2.16 -4.45 -6.21
C GLY A 140 -3.12 -5.32 -7.01
N GLY A 141 -2.68 -6.47 -7.48
CA GLY A 141 -3.47 -7.44 -8.22
C GLY A 141 -3.50 -8.83 -7.57
N VAL A 142 -3.23 -8.94 -6.27
CA VAL A 142 -3.13 -10.24 -5.60
C VAL A 142 -4.49 -10.93 -5.48
N VAL A 143 -4.50 -12.23 -5.76
CA VAL A 143 -5.65 -13.12 -5.60
C VAL A 143 -5.18 -14.39 -4.90
N GLY A 144 -5.94 -14.86 -3.93
CA GLY A 144 -5.63 -16.09 -3.22
C GLY A 144 -6.83 -16.61 -2.43
N ASP A 145 -6.60 -17.58 -1.55
CA ASP A 145 -7.65 -18.14 -0.71
C ASP A 145 -8.15 -17.11 0.30
N GLY A 146 -9.39 -16.66 0.11
CA GLY A 146 -10.06 -15.73 1.02
C GLY A 146 -9.80 -14.24 0.74
N TYR A 147 -9.09 -13.89 -0.33
CA TYR A 147 -8.91 -12.50 -0.76
C TYR A 147 -8.80 -12.36 -2.29
N ASP A 148 -9.34 -11.27 -2.83
CA ASP A 148 -9.29 -10.92 -4.25
C ASP A 148 -9.20 -9.40 -4.41
N VAL A 149 -7.97 -8.90 -4.36
CA VAL A 149 -7.69 -7.47 -4.53
C VAL A 149 -7.85 -7.06 -5.99
N ALA A 150 -7.46 -7.92 -6.92
CA ALA A 150 -7.50 -7.63 -8.35
C ALA A 150 -8.88 -7.23 -8.86
N SER A 151 -9.93 -7.92 -8.40
CA SER A 151 -11.30 -7.67 -8.86
C SER A 151 -11.87 -6.32 -8.40
N LEU A 152 -11.26 -5.69 -7.40
CA LEU A 152 -11.69 -4.43 -6.82
C LEU A 152 -11.02 -3.21 -7.45
N ALA A 153 -9.97 -3.40 -8.24
CA ALA A 153 -9.36 -2.32 -9.02
C ALA A 153 -10.21 -2.00 -10.26
N ASP A 154 -10.45 -0.71 -10.50
CA ASP A 154 -11.10 -0.26 -11.73
C ASP A 154 -10.10 -0.18 -12.89
N LEU A 155 -8.84 0.10 -12.59
CA LEU A 155 -7.72 -0.02 -13.51
C LEU A 155 -6.55 -0.70 -12.78
N LEU A 156 -6.11 -1.82 -13.31
CA LEU A 156 -4.95 -2.56 -12.84
C LEU A 156 -3.84 -2.49 -13.90
N VAL A 157 -2.71 -1.89 -13.53
CA VAL A 157 -1.53 -1.73 -14.40
C VAL A 157 -0.42 -2.63 -13.87
N GLY A 158 -0.10 -3.66 -14.65
CA GLY A 158 1.06 -4.52 -14.38
C GLY A 158 2.32 -3.97 -15.04
N VAL A 159 3.40 -3.84 -14.27
CA VAL A 159 4.72 -3.40 -14.77
C VAL A 159 5.67 -4.58 -14.71
N VAL A 160 6.26 -4.92 -15.84
CA VAL A 160 7.16 -6.08 -16.03
C VAL A 160 8.48 -5.66 -16.64
#